data_e763e0f108c8ee455adb282561bfe9d5
#
_entry.id   e763e0f108c8ee455adb282561bfe9d5
#
_cell.length_a   1.000
_cell.length_b   1.000
_cell.length_c   1.000
_cell.angle_alpha   90.00
_cell.angle_beta   90.00
_cell.angle_gamma   90.00
#
_symmetry.space_group_name_H-M   'P 1'
#
loop_
_entity.id
_entity.type
_entity.pdbx_description
1 polymer ?
#
loop_
_entity_poly.entity_id
_entity_poly.type
_entity_poly.pdbx_seq_one_letter_code
_entity_poly.pdbx_strand_id
1 'polypeptide(L)'
;RLLPMTHGSSSQLRRGPHPAHGGAQPPSKRKNPSPTWGVLVVLAAAVGMPYLLLSTTGPLMQAWYARSFATVMPYRLYALSNLASMLALLSYPVLVEPYFPVRDQALGWSAAYVVFVLVCLASTWLSWQRAAREEIRPTTTSDEPAPPPAWGECLLWVGLAMTASILLLAMTRQLTQDIAPVPFLWVLPLSIYLLSFILCFDAPRYYYRPGFLLALPLAFLAVDRVLTGSSLPEPILVALLALSLFVFCMVCHGELVRRRPAVRRLTLFYLMLSIGGALGGTFVGLLAPAIFYAYFELPIGLFLCAALVIVVLWRDLQPRWRWLLLAALLVYGYRLGDISVDYVKEYRRVLRNFYGQLRVIDVSDGDLGVKRKMVHGVIYHGEQFLSPALRQRPTAYFCELSGIGQTFLGLASDQPLKIGGAPASTVIRHS
;
A
#
# COMPACT_ATOMS: atom_id res chain seq x y z
N ARG A 1 31.57 -27.61 -66.05
CA ARG A 1 31.09 -28.71 -66.92
C ARG A 1 29.74 -29.19 -66.42
N LEU A 2 28.80 -29.22 -67.35
CA LEU A 2 27.38 -29.47 -67.34
C LEU A 2 26.99 -30.93 -67.06
N LEU A 3 25.90 -31.12 -66.27
CA LEU A 3 24.71 -31.98 -66.46
C LEU A 3 24.88 -33.55 -66.58
N PRO A 4 23.81 -34.35 -66.36
CA PRO A 4 22.40 -34.10 -66.38
C PRO A 4 21.53 -34.78 -65.31
N MET A 5 20.23 -34.39 -65.31
CA MET A 5 19.06 -34.95 -64.61
C MET A 5 18.81 -36.45 -64.99
N THR A 6 18.32 -37.25 -64.04
CA THR A 6 17.44 -38.39 -64.34
C THR A 6 16.21 -38.37 -63.37
N HIS A 7 15.05 -38.45 -63.99
CA HIS A 7 13.74 -38.72 -63.38
C HIS A 7 13.73 -40.18 -62.83
N GLY A 8 13.06 -40.28 -61.64
CA GLY A 8 12.82 -41.61 -61.08
C GLY A 8 11.72 -41.65 -60.05
N SER A 9 10.53 -41.91 -60.50
CA SER A 9 9.50 -42.81 -59.93
C SER A 9 8.94 -42.49 -58.53
N SER A 10 7.70 -42.05 -58.54
CA SER A 10 6.71 -41.99 -57.44
C SER A 10 6.47 -43.38 -56.82
N SER A 11 6.85 -43.61 -55.59
CA SER A 11 6.32 -44.71 -54.76
C SER A 11 5.32 -44.14 -53.73
N GLN A 12 4.06 -44.47 -53.94
CA GLN A 12 2.98 -44.25 -52.99
C GLN A 12 3.22 -45.07 -51.73
N LEU A 13 3.58 -44.41 -50.63
CA LEU A 13 3.55 -45.00 -49.29
C LEU A 13 2.12 -44.93 -48.76
N ARG A 14 1.49 -46.09 -48.65
CA ARG A 14 0.21 -46.32 -47.96
C ARG A 14 0.26 -45.71 -46.56
N ARG A 15 -0.63 -44.74 -46.30
CA ARG A 15 -0.93 -44.28 -44.95
C ARG A 15 -1.67 -45.39 -44.22
N GLY A 16 -1.04 -46.02 -43.24
CA GLY A 16 -1.69 -46.82 -42.21
C GLY A 16 -2.57 -45.96 -41.30
N PRO A 17 -3.61 -46.51 -40.67
CA PRO A 17 -4.48 -45.76 -39.79
C PRO A 17 -3.68 -45.32 -38.54
N HIS A 18 -3.65 -44.02 -38.30
CA HIS A 18 -3.14 -43.45 -37.03
C HIS A 18 -3.94 -44.02 -35.86
N PRO A 19 -3.31 -44.49 -34.79
CA PRO A 19 -4.02 -44.81 -33.56
C PRO A 19 -4.63 -43.53 -33.03
N ALA A 20 -5.92 -43.59 -32.69
CA ALA A 20 -6.67 -42.51 -32.04
C ALA A 20 -5.91 -42.07 -30.82
N HIS A 21 -5.41 -40.83 -30.84
CA HIS A 21 -4.90 -40.16 -29.64
C HIS A 21 -6.03 -40.12 -28.63
N GLY A 22 -5.92 -40.94 -27.58
CA GLY A 22 -6.75 -40.84 -26.40
C GLY A 22 -6.71 -39.40 -25.91
N GLY A 23 -7.83 -38.73 -25.99
CA GLY A 23 -7.98 -37.36 -25.50
C GLY A 23 -7.55 -37.29 -24.05
N ALA A 24 -6.38 -36.77 -23.81
CA ALA A 24 -6.02 -36.32 -22.46
C ALA A 24 -7.07 -35.30 -22.05
N GLN A 25 -7.96 -35.68 -21.13
CA GLN A 25 -8.85 -34.77 -20.50
C GLN A 25 -8.01 -33.60 -19.93
N PRO A 26 -8.36 -32.35 -20.21
CA PRO A 26 -7.67 -31.22 -19.59
C PRO A 26 -7.73 -31.43 -18.08
N PRO A 27 -6.64 -31.20 -17.35
CA PRO A 27 -6.62 -31.38 -15.90
C PRO A 27 -7.80 -30.58 -15.32
N SER A 28 -8.64 -31.26 -14.56
CA SER A 28 -9.79 -30.64 -13.91
C SER A 28 -9.27 -29.40 -13.20
N LYS A 29 -9.77 -28.22 -13.54
CA LYS A 29 -9.52 -26.97 -12.81
C LYS A 29 -9.99 -27.19 -11.37
N ARG A 30 -9.15 -27.75 -10.52
CA ARG A 30 -9.31 -27.56 -9.07
C ARG A 30 -9.37 -26.04 -8.91
N LYS A 31 -10.51 -25.55 -8.47
CA LYS A 31 -10.67 -24.16 -8.01
C LYS A 31 -9.80 -24.04 -6.77
N ASN A 32 -8.49 -23.85 -6.96
CA ASN A 32 -7.66 -23.43 -5.85
C ASN A 32 -8.23 -22.10 -5.36
N PRO A 33 -8.49 -21.96 -4.06
CA PRO A 33 -8.93 -20.69 -3.51
C PRO A 33 -7.94 -19.62 -3.97
N SER A 34 -8.45 -18.44 -4.33
CA SER A 34 -7.58 -17.37 -4.83
C SER A 34 -6.44 -17.15 -3.81
N PRO A 35 -5.20 -16.93 -4.23
CA PRO A 35 -4.06 -16.72 -3.31
C PRO A 35 -4.35 -15.65 -2.26
N THR A 36 -5.14 -14.64 -2.61
CA THR A 36 -5.60 -13.57 -1.71
C THR A 36 -6.37 -14.13 -0.50
N TRP A 37 -7.32 -15.06 -0.73
CA TRP A 37 -8.07 -15.70 0.36
C TRP A 37 -7.16 -16.55 1.26
N GLY A 38 -6.23 -17.28 0.68
CA GLY A 38 -5.26 -18.06 1.43
C GLY A 38 -4.43 -17.19 2.38
N VAL A 39 -3.91 -16.08 1.88
CA VAL A 39 -3.15 -15.10 2.68
C VAL A 39 -4.01 -14.48 3.78
N LEU A 40 -5.24 -14.05 3.47
CA LEU A 40 -6.14 -13.46 4.48
C LEU A 40 -6.50 -14.43 5.59
N VAL A 41 -6.78 -15.70 5.27
CA VAL A 41 -7.09 -16.75 6.26
C VAL A 41 -5.89 -17.01 7.16
N VAL A 42 -4.69 -17.14 6.60
CA VAL A 42 -3.46 -17.36 7.38
C VAL A 42 -3.19 -16.17 8.30
N LEU A 43 -3.31 -14.94 7.81
CA LEU A 43 -3.13 -13.73 8.63
C LEU A 43 -4.19 -13.64 9.74
N ALA A 44 -5.46 -13.89 9.43
CA ALA A 44 -6.53 -13.87 10.42
C ALA A 44 -6.31 -14.93 11.51
N ALA A 45 -5.89 -16.13 11.14
CA ALA A 45 -5.64 -17.22 12.09
C ALA A 45 -4.38 -16.98 12.95
N ALA A 46 -3.28 -16.49 12.34
CA ALA A 46 -2.00 -16.34 13.02
C ALA A 46 -1.92 -15.07 13.88
N VAL A 47 -2.46 -13.95 13.38
CA VAL A 47 -2.26 -12.62 13.98
C VAL A 47 -3.58 -11.96 14.41
N GLY A 48 -4.71 -12.37 13.83
CA GLY A 48 -5.98 -11.66 13.97
C GLY A 48 -6.45 -11.52 15.41
N MET A 49 -6.48 -12.59 16.19
CA MET A 49 -6.94 -12.54 17.58
C MET A 49 -5.98 -11.74 18.50
N PRO A 50 -4.66 -11.98 18.51
CA PRO A 50 -3.73 -11.15 19.27
C PRO A 50 -3.81 -9.66 18.89
N TYR A 51 -3.92 -9.35 17.60
CA TYR A 51 -4.04 -8.00 17.12
C TYR A 51 -5.34 -7.32 17.57
N LEU A 52 -6.47 -8.03 17.50
CA LEU A 52 -7.76 -7.52 17.98
C LEU A 52 -7.68 -7.15 19.47
N LEU A 53 -7.13 -8.05 20.30
CA LEU A 53 -6.97 -7.79 21.73
C LEU A 53 -6.07 -6.60 22.02
N LEU A 54 -4.94 -6.47 21.31
CA LEU A 54 -4.04 -5.33 21.45
C LEU A 54 -4.70 -4.03 21.01
N SER A 55 -5.41 -4.01 19.89
CA SER A 55 -6.02 -2.80 19.34
C SER A 55 -7.18 -2.27 20.18
N THR A 56 -7.91 -3.14 20.88
CA THR A 56 -9.03 -2.74 21.76
C THR A 56 -8.57 -2.12 23.07
N THR A 57 -7.35 -2.38 23.54
CA THR A 57 -6.83 -1.85 24.80
C THR A 57 -6.70 -0.32 24.82
N GLY A 58 -6.30 0.30 23.74
CA GLY A 58 -6.20 1.76 23.65
C GLY A 58 -7.53 2.47 23.96
N PRO A 59 -8.62 2.19 23.24
CA PRO A 59 -9.95 2.71 23.52
C PRO A 59 -10.47 2.40 24.93
N LEU A 60 -10.24 1.18 25.43
CA LEU A 60 -10.67 0.77 26.79
C LEU A 60 -9.95 1.57 27.88
N MET A 61 -8.61 1.69 27.78
CA MET A 61 -7.82 2.49 28.74
C MET A 61 -8.26 3.95 28.75
N GLN A 62 -8.54 4.51 27.57
CA GLN A 62 -9.03 5.88 27.46
C GLN A 62 -10.42 6.04 28.09
N ALA A 63 -11.33 5.08 27.90
CA ALA A 63 -12.66 5.09 28.49
C ALA A 63 -12.59 4.97 30.03
N TRP A 64 -11.71 4.12 30.56
CA TRP A 64 -11.50 4.00 32.01
C TRP A 64 -10.86 5.24 32.61
N TYR A 65 -9.85 5.79 31.94
CA TYR A 65 -9.20 7.02 32.36
C TYR A 65 -10.18 8.21 32.39
N ALA A 66 -11.02 8.35 31.37
CA ALA A 66 -12.03 9.39 31.30
C ALA A 66 -13.10 9.29 32.41
N ARG A 67 -13.37 8.08 32.91
CA ARG A 67 -14.29 7.86 34.07
C ARG A 67 -13.62 8.21 35.38
N SER A 68 -12.31 7.93 35.52
CA SER A 68 -11.57 8.13 36.77
C SER A 68 -11.06 9.55 36.97
N PHE A 69 -10.84 10.31 35.88
CA PHE A 69 -10.24 11.65 35.91
C PHE A 69 -11.02 12.63 35.02
N ALA A 70 -12.01 13.28 35.61
CA ALA A 70 -12.93 14.19 34.90
C ALA A 70 -12.26 15.44 34.27
N THR A 71 -11.03 15.80 34.68
CA THR A 71 -10.34 17.04 34.28
C THR A 71 -9.28 16.86 33.21
N VAL A 72 -8.90 15.63 32.87
CA VAL A 72 -7.76 15.36 31.96
C VAL A 72 -8.25 14.86 30.61
N MET A 73 -7.69 15.42 29.53
CA MET A 73 -8.06 15.05 28.17
C MET A 73 -7.49 13.67 27.77
N PRO A 74 -8.33 12.64 27.57
CA PRO A 74 -7.89 11.28 27.24
C PRO A 74 -7.24 11.16 25.86
N TYR A 75 -7.37 12.17 24.99
CA TYR A 75 -6.80 12.20 23.64
C TYR A 75 -5.27 12.12 23.63
N ARG A 76 -4.59 12.60 24.68
CA ARG A 76 -3.13 12.47 24.80
C ARG A 76 -2.66 11.02 24.94
N LEU A 77 -3.49 10.15 25.49
CA LEU A 77 -3.17 8.73 25.56
C LEU A 77 -3.09 8.08 24.17
N TYR A 78 -3.90 8.60 23.22
CA TYR A 78 -3.82 8.17 21.83
C TYR A 78 -2.51 8.61 21.16
N ALA A 79 -2.09 9.86 21.41
CA ALA A 79 -0.79 10.34 20.94
C ALA A 79 0.37 9.53 21.53
N LEU A 80 0.31 9.19 22.82
CA LEU A 80 1.32 8.36 23.51
C LEU A 80 1.40 6.95 22.93
N SER A 81 0.26 6.33 22.64
CA SER A 81 0.20 5.01 21.99
C SER A 81 0.85 5.02 20.61
N ASN A 82 0.57 6.04 19.80
CA ASN A 82 1.19 6.20 18.48
C ASN A 82 2.70 6.50 18.58
N LEU A 83 3.12 7.27 19.61
CA LEU A 83 4.55 7.51 19.88
C LEU A 83 5.27 6.21 20.22
N ALA A 84 4.71 5.35 21.07
CA ALA A 84 5.26 4.05 21.38
C ALA A 84 5.39 3.17 20.12
N SER A 85 4.35 3.17 19.27
CA SER A 85 4.37 2.45 17.99
C SER A 85 5.45 2.98 17.04
N MET A 86 5.62 4.30 16.97
CA MET A 86 6.65 4.93 16.15
C MET A 86 8.05 4.61 16.67
N LEU A 87 8.27 4.64 17.98
CA LEU A 87 9.55 4.28 18.58
C LEU A 87 9.88 2.80 18.32
N ALA A 88 8.91 1.90 18.47
CA ALA A 88 9.08 0.48 18.13
C ALA A 88 9.45 0.28 16.67
N LEU A 89 8.75 0.97 15.75
CA LEU A 89 9.01 0.92 14.31
C LEU A 89 10.43 1.36 13.95
N LEU A 90 10.88 2.49 14.53
CA LEU A 90 12.20 3.06 14.23
C LEU A 90 13.34 2.29 14.93
N SER A 91 13.10 1.74 16.12
CA SER A 91 14.12 1.00 16.87
C SER A 91 14.34 -0.43 16.32
N TYR A 92 13.32 -1.04 15.73
CA TYR A 92 13.39 -2.43 15.25
C TYR A 92 14.56 -2.68 14.29
N PRO A 93 14.72 -1.96 13.16
CA PRO A 93 15.78 -2.22 12.19
C PRO A 93 17.19 -1.87 12.70
N VAL A 94 17.29 -1.05 13.76
CA VAL A 94 18.57 -0.55 14.28
C VAL A 94 18.99 -1.28 15.57
N LEU A 95 18.04 -1.57 16.46
CA LEU A 95 18.32 -2.12 17.79
C LEU A 95 17.89 -3.58 17.95
N VAL A 96 16.90 -4.07 17.19
CA VAL A 96 16.38 -5.41 17.41
C VAL A 96 16.89 -6.39 16.35
N GLU A 97 16.66 -6.08 15.08
CA GLU A 97 16.98 -6.97 13.97
C GLU A 97 18.49 -7.32 13.89
N PRO A 98 19.45 -6.38 14.05
CA PRO A 98 20.86 -6.69 13.92
C PRO A 98 21.44 -7.51 15.08
N TYR A 99 20.83 -7.43 16.28
CA TYR A 99 21.43 -7.99 17.50
C TYR A 99 20.74 -9.25 18.03
N PHE A 100 19.48 -9.49 17.64
CA PHE A 100 18.71 -10.62 18.15
C PHE A 100 18.30 -11.59 17.05
N PRO A 101 18.63 -12.89 17.14
CA PRO A 101 18.11 -13.89 16.23
C PRO A 101 16.58 -14.01 16.35
N VAL A 102 15.91 -14.43 15.29
CA VAL A 102 14.41 -14.50 15.21
C VAL A 102 13.78 -15.26 16.37
N ARG A 103 14.46 -16.32 16.86
CA ARG A 103 14.00 -17.11 18.01
C ARG A 103 13.91 -16.27 19.28
N ASP A 104 14.95 -15.48 19.55
CA ASP A 104 15.04 -14.64 20.76
C ASP A 104 14.07 -13.47 20.67
N GLN A 105 13.88 -12.93 19.48
CA GLN A 105 12.82 -11.93 19.23
C GLN A 105 11.43 -12.50 19.53
N ALA A 106 11.11 -13.73 19.09
CA ALA A 106 9.83 -14.38 19.35
C ALA A 106 9.61 -14.65 20.84
N LEU A 107 10.64 -15.11 21.56
CA LEU A 107 10.58 -15.33 23.01
C LEU A 107 10.43 -14.02 23.77
N GLY A 108 11.20 -13.00 23.43
CA GLY A 108 11.12 -11.67 24.03
C GLY A 108 9.76 -11.02 23.82
N TRP A 109 9.20 -11.13 22.60
CA TRP A 109 7.85 -10.64 22.30
C TRP A 109 6.78 -11.39 23.11
N SER A 110 6.89 -12.70 23.22
CA SER A 110 5.95 -13.52 23.99
C SER A 110 5.98 -13.16 25.49
N ALA A 111 7.19 -12.98 26.06
CA ALA A 111 7.35 -12.55 27.44
C ALA A 111 6.78 -11.14 27.68
N ALA A 112 7.05 -10.20 26.77
CA ALA A 112 6.50 -8.84 26.84
C ALA A 112 4.95 -8.86 26.74
N TYR A 113 4.39 -9.74 25.90
CA TYR A 113 2.93 -9.91 25.80
C TYR A 113 2.31 -10.44 27.10
N VAL A 114 2.95 -11.39 27.79
CA VAL A 114 2.49 -11.86 29.10
C VAL A 114 2.50 -10.70 30.11
N VAL A 115 3.58 -9.95 30.18
CA VAL A 115 3.66 -8.75 31.06
C VAL A 115 2.55 -7.77 30.74
N PHE A 116 2.30 -7.50 29.46
CA PHE A 116 1.21 -6.63 29.01
C PHE A 116 -0.17 -7.13 29.50
N VAL A 117 -0.46 -8.43 29.38
CA VAL A 117 -1.71 -9.02 29.85
C VAL A 117 -1.86 -8.85 31.37
N LEU A 118 -0.78 -9.11 32.14
CA LEU A 118 -0.79 -8.92 33.60
C LEU A 118 -1.04 -7.46 34.00
N VAL A 119 -0.44 -6.50 33.31
CA VAL A 119 -0.69 -5.07 33.54
C VAL A 119 -2.13 -4.70 33.20
N CYS A 120 -2.69 -5.22 32.11
CA CYS A 120 -4.10 -5.01 31.77
C CYS A 120 -5.05 -5.57 32.82
N LEU A 121 -4.80 -6.80 33.31
CA LEU A 121 -5.59 -7.42 34.38
C LEU A 121 -5.51 -6.60 35.69
N ALA A 122 -4.31 -6.17 36.08
CA ALA A 122 -4.14 -5.32 37.27
C ALA A 122 -4.87 -3.98 37.12
N SER A 123 -4.79 -3.35 35.96
CA SER A 123 -5.49 -2.09 35.67
C SER A 123 -7.02 -2.26 35.72
N THR A 124 -7.53 -3.37 35.18
CA THR A 124 -8.96 -3.71 35.25
C THR A 124 -9.41 -3.95 36.67
N TRP A 125 -8.64 -4.71 37.45
CA TRP A 125 -8.89 -5.00 38.86
C TRP A 125 -8.94 -3.71 39.70
N LEU A 126 -7.94 -2.84 39.52
CA LEU A 126 -7.88 -1.57 40.25
C LEU A 126 -9.05 -0.65 39.86
N SER A 127 -9.44 -0.61 38.61
CA SER A 127 -10.57 0.18 38.13
C SER A 127 -11.89 -0.35 38.72
N TRP A 128 -12.06 -1.66 38.81
CA TRP A 128 -13.22 -2.29 39.42
C TRP A 128 -13.31 -2.00 40.91
N GLN A 129 -12.19 -2.14 41.65
CA GLN A 129 -12.17 -1.82 43.08
C GLN A 129 -12.53 -0.36 43.36
N ARG A 130 -12.09 0.58 42.52
CA ARG A 130 -12.45 2.00 42.63
C ARG A 130 -13.94 2.20 42.35
N ALA A 131 -14.46 1.63 41.29
CA ALA A 131 -15.89 1.71 40.97
C ALA A 131 -16.78 1.12 42.07
N ALA A 132 -16.36 0.03 42.74
CA ALA A 132 -17.07 -0.58 43.87
C ALA A 132 -16.99 0.27 45.14
N ARG A 133 -15.95 1.12 45.30
CA ARG A 133 -15.83 2.05 46.46
C ARG A 133 -16.52 3.39 46.25
N GLU A 134 -16.71 3.82 45.00
CA GLU A 134 -17.46 5.00 44.62
C GLU A 134 -18.95 4.70 44.48
N GLU A 135 -19.55 3.98 45.45
CA GLU A 135 -20.98 3.86 45.55
C GLU A 135 -21.59 5.29 45.63
N ILE A 136 -22.24 5.65 44.53
CA ILE A 136 -23.30 6.66 44.47
C ILE A 136 -22.87 8.05 45.01
N ARG A 137 -21.96 8.69 44.32
CA ARG A 137 -22.14 10.13 44.16
C ARG A 137 -23.08 10.34 42.97
N PRO A 138 -24.32 10.76 43.19
CA PRO A 138 -25.14 11.25 42.09
C PRO A 138 -24.34 12.37 41.47
N THR A 139 -23.88 12.22 40.27
CA THR A 139 -23.35 13.32 39.45
C THR A 139 -24.55 14.25 39.19
N THR A 140 -24.75 15.20 40.10
CA THR A 140 -25.58 16.38 39.87
C THR A 140 -24.82 17.32 38.93
N THR A 141 -24.50 16.84 37.78
CA THR A 141 -24.26 17.65 36.60
C THR A 141 -25.49 17.47 35.74
N SER A 142 -26.32 18.50 35.73
CA SER A 142 -27.37 18.77 34.76
C SER A 142 -26.75 18.85 33.36
N ASP A 143 -26.23 17.74 32.89
CA ASP A 143 -25.82 17.59 31.51
C ASP A 143 -27.05 17.15 30.73
N GLU A 144 -27.73 18.12 30.11
CA GLU A 144 -28.57 17.84 28.97
C GLU A 144 -27.80 16.91 28.02
N PRO A 145 -28.41 15.83 27.55
CA PRO A 145 -27.74 14.88 26.65
C PRO A 145 -27.38 15.66 25.38
N ALA A 146 -26.08 15.99 25.22
CA ALA A 146 -25.60 16.62 24.01
C ALA A 146 -26.11 15.81 22.78
N PRO A 147 -26.72 16.48 21.80
CA PRO A 147 -27.35 15.80 20.67
C PRO A 147 -26.33 14.84 19.96
N PRO A 148 -26.80 13.71 19.38
CA PRO A 148 -25.91 12.82 18.65
C PRO A 148 -25.20 13.56 17.52
N PRO A 149 -23.92 13.25 17.23
CA PRO A 149 -23.25 13.82 16.08
C PRO A 149 -24.07 13.51 14.82
N ALA A 150 -24.20 14.51 13.96
CA ALA A 150 -24.87 14.30 12.68
C ALA A 150 -24.16 13.22 11.85
N TRP A 151 -24.90 12.45 11.09
CA TRP A 151 -24.33 11.45 10.18
C TRP A 151 -23.24 12.02 9.26
N GLY A 152 -23.38 13.29 8.82
CA GLY A 152 -22.38 13.99 8.04
C GLY A 152 -21.04 14.17 8.77
N GLU A 153 -21.05 14.36 10.10
CA GLU A 153 -19.82 14.43 10.90
C GLU A 153 -19.14 13.06 11.00
N CYS A 154 -19.91 12.00 11.23
CA CYS A 154 -19.38 10.64 11.25
C CYS A 154 -18.76 10.25 9.90
N LEU A 155 -19.44 10.57 8.79
CA LEU A 155 -18.93 10.35 7.44
C LEU A 155 -17.66 11.16 7.16
N LEU A 156 -17.58 12.38 7.67
CA LEU A 156 -16.39 13.22 7.53
C LEU A 156 -15.21 12.66 8.33
N TRP A 157 -15.42 12.13 9.54
CA TRP A 157 -14.37 11.46 10.31
C TRP A 157 -13.85 10.21 9.57
N VAL A 158 -14.76 9.38 9.08
CA VAL A 158 -14.41 8.20 8.27
C VAL A 158 -13.65 8.63 7.01
N GLY A 159 -14.15 9.64 6.29
CA GLY A 159 -13.54 10.12 5.05
C GLY A 159 -12.11 10.66 5.24
N LEU A 160 -11.88 11.47 6.29
CA LEU A 160 -10.56 12.01 6.59
C LEU A 160 -9.56 10.91 6.96
N ALA A 161 -9.96 9.95 7.82
CA ALA A 161 -9.12 8.83 8.21
C ALA A 161 -8.86 7.88 7.02
N MET A 162 -9.87 7.60 6.20
CA MET A 162 -9.76 6.79 4.98
C MET A 162 -8.79 7.42 3.98
N THR A 163 -8.91 8.70 3.72
CA THR A 163 -8.05 9.42 2.77
C THR A 163 -6.60 9.43 3.24
N ALA A 164 -6.35 9.70 4.53
CA ALA A 164 -4.99 9.63 5.08
C ALA A 164 -4.38 8.22 4.92
N SER A 165 -5.16 7.16 5.14
CA SER A 165 -4.74 5.77 4.96
C SER A 165 -4.47 5.42 3.49
N ILE A 166 -5.33 5.87 2.56
CA ILE A 166 -5.12 5.70 1.12
C ILE A 166 -3.81 6.37 0.68
N LEU A 167 -3.60 7.63 1.08
CA LEU A 167 -2.40 8.39 0.74
C LEU A 167 -1.14 7.76 1.32
N LEU A 168 -1.18 7.30 2.59
CA LEU A 168 -0.08 6.56 3.20
C LEU A 168 0.32 5.37 2.32
N LEU A 169 -0.62 4.48 2.01
CA LEU A 169 -0.32 3.25 1.28
C LEU A 169 0.08 3.50 -0.18
N ALA A 170 -0.62 4.40 -0.86
CA ALA A 170 -0.34 4.73 -2.25
C ALA A 170 1.02 5.43 -2.41
N MET A 171 1.36 6.37 -1.52
CA MET A 171 2.67 7.04 -1.53
C MET A 171 3.80 6.12 -1.07
N THR A 172 3.55 5.21 -0.10
CA THR A 172 4.51 4.18 0.26
C THR A 172 4.88 3.33 -0.95
N ARG A 173 3.88 2.88 -1.69
CA ARG A 173 4.11 2.13 -2.93
C ARG A 173 4.90 2.94 -3.95
N GLN A 174 4.53 4.20 -4.19
CA GLN A 174 5.23 5.08 -5.13
C GLN A 174 6.72 5.24 -4.75
N LEU A 175 7.00 5.43 -3.46
CA LEU A 175 8.37 5.53 -2.94
C LEU A 175 9.15 4.23 -3.13
N THR A 176 8.58 3.09 -2.74
CA THR A 176 9.31 1.83 -2.62
C THR A 176 9.40 1.03 -3.91
N GLN A 177 8.51 1.26 -4.88
CA GLN A 177 8.49 0.51 -6.15
C GLN A 177 8.92 1.33 -7.35
N ASP A 178 8.50 2.61 -7.43
CA ASP A 178 8.69 3.40 -8.63
C ASP A 178 9.84 4.42 -8.50
N ILE A 179 10.35 4.70 -7.28
CA ILE A 179 11.46 5.64 -7.08
C ILE A 179 12.71 4.93 -6.59
N ALA A 180 12.66 4.30 -5.41
CA ALA A 180 13.82 3.68 -4.81
C ALA A 180 13.46 2.35 -4.12
N PRO A 181 13.80 1.19 -4.71
CA PRO A 181 13.54 -0.11 -4.11
C PRO A 181 14.54 -0.42 -2.96
N VAL A 182 14.65 0.50 -2.01
CA VAL A 182 15.54 0.37 -0.86
C VAL A 182 14.80 -0.35 0.27
N PRO A 183 15.41 -1.39 0.88
CA PRO A 183 14.86 -2.04 2.07
C PRO A 183 14.55 -1.02 3.16
N PHE A 184 13.46 -1.24 3.90
CA PHE A 184 12.99 -0.36 4.98
C PHE A 184 12.55 1.05 4.60
N LEU A 185 12.60 1.44 3.32
CA LEU A 185 12.12 2.77 2.92
C LEU A 185 10.63 2.97 3.27
N TRP A 186 9.85 1.89 3.36
CA TRP A 186 8.44 1.92 3.79
C TRP A 186 8.25 2.42 5.24
N VAL A 187 9.31 2.37 6.07
CA VAL A 187 9.30 2.89 7.44
C VAL A 187 9.08 4.40 7.46
N LEU A 188 9.64 5.12 6.48
CA LEU A 188 9.54 6.57 6.39
C LEU A 188 8.09 7.07 6.26
N PRO A 189 7.27 6.63 5.28
CA PRO A 189 5.87 7.06 5.18
C PRO A 189 5.04 6.70 6.42
N LEU A 190 5.23 5.51 6.98
CA LEU A 190 4.52 5.08 8.17
C LEU A 190 4.90 5.93 9.39
N SER A 191 6.19 6.27 9.54
CA SER A 191 6.64 7.18 10.61
C SER A 191 6.03 8.58 10.47
N ILE A 192 5.94 9.11 9.25
CA ILE A 192 5.31 10.40 8.97
C ILE A 192 3.81 10.36 9.35
N TYR A 193 3.13 9.30 9.00
CA TYR A 193 1.72 9.10 9.34
C TYR A 193 1.51 9.05 10.86
N LEU A 194 2.32 8.26 11.59
CA LEU A 194 2.26 8.21 13.05
C LEU A 194 2.63 9.55 13.69
N LEU A 195 3.66 10.23 13.19
CA LEU A 195 4.07 11.54 13.67
C LEU A 195 2.95 12.57 13.55
N SER A 196 2.23 12.58 12.41
CA SER A 196 1.10 13.50 12.23
C SER A 196 -0.04 13.24 13.21
N PHE A 197 -0.33 11.97 13.56
CA PHE A 197 -1.25 11.62 14.64
C PHE A 197 -0.74 12.12 15.99
N ILE A 198 0.52 11.87 16.32
CA ILE A 198 1.11 12.31 17.59
C ILE A 198 0.96 13.82 17.73
N LEU A 199 1.40 14.59 16.74
CA LEU A 199 1.36 16.05 16.77
C LEU A 199 -0.09 16.58 16.89
N CYS A 200 -1.01 16.09 16.07
CA CYS A 200 -2.38 16.59 16.07
C CYS A 200 -3.16 16.24 17.35
N PHE A 201 -2.92 15.05 17.93
CA PHE A 201 -3.65 14.58 19.11
C PHE A 201 -3.01 15.04 20.44
N ASP A 202 -1.69 15.35 20.48
CA ASP A 202 -1.05 15.88 21.67
C ASP A 202 -1.51 17.29 21.99
N ALA A 203 -1.37 18.22 21.03
CA ALA A 203 -1.75 19.60 21.27
C ALA A 203 -2.20 20.34 20.00
N PRO A 204 -3.28 21.17 20.09
CA PRO A 204 -3.79 21.94 18.94
C PRO A 204 -2.78 22.88 18.29
N ARG A 205 -1.76 23.31 19.03
CA ARG A 205 -0.70 24.25 18.57
C ARG A 205 0.13 23.69 17.40
N TYR A 206 0.25 22.36 17.28
CA TYR A 206 1.05 21.75 16.23
C TYR A 206 0.35 21.76 14.87
N TYR A 207 -0.97 21.89 14.83
CA TYR A 207 -1.71 22.07 13.61
C TYR A 207 -2.06 23.53 13.38
N TYR A 208 -1.11 24.31 12.85
CA TYR A 208 -1.38 25.68 12.42
C TYR A 208 -2.15 25.65 11.09
N ARG A 209 -3.50 25.66 11.20
CA ARG A 209 -4.43 25.43 10.08
C ARG A 209 -4.14 26.31 8.85
N PRO A 210 -3.96 27.66 8.96
CA PRO A 210 -3.69 28.47 7.77
C PRO A 210 -2.39 28.09 7.05
N GLY A 211 -1.33 27.77 7.81
CA GLY A 211 -0.04 27.37 7.24
C GLY A 211 -0.13 26.05 6.48
N PHE A 212 -0.80 25.02 7.05
CA PHE A 212 -0.96 23.74 6.38
C PHE A 212 -1.89 23.83 5.18
N LEU A 213 -2.96 24.63 5.24
CA LEU A 213 -3.84 24.87 4.10
C LEU A 213 -3.13 25.63 2.96
N LEU A 214 -2.21 26.55 3.30
CA LEU A 214 -1.36 27.25 2.32
C LEU A 214 -0.30 26.31 1.72
N ALA A 215 0.24 25.39 2.51
CA ALA A 215 1.22 24.39 2.02
C ALA A 215 0.58 23.31 1.13
N LEU A 216 -0.73 23.10 1.25
CA LEU A 216 -1.43 22.03 0.53
C LEU A 216 -1.33 22.12 -1.00
N PRO A 217 -1.55 23.28 -1.68
CA PRO A 217 -1.34 23.40 -3.11
C PRO A 217 0.10 23.08 -3.55
N LEU A 218 1.09 23.44 -2.74
CA LEU A 218 2.50 23.12 -3.01
C LEU A 218 2.74 21.60 -2.91
N ALA A 219 2.11 20.94 -1.94
CA ALA A 219 2.17 19.48 -1.82
C ALA A 219 1.53 18.77 -3.03
N PHE A 220 0.37 19.25 -3.52
CA PHE A 220 -0.24 18.73 -4.73
C PHE A 220 0.65 18.92 -5.96
N LEU A 221 1.25 20.10 -6.13
CA LEU A 221 2.18 20.38 -7.22
C LEU A 221 3.45 19.51 -7.14
N ALA A 222 3.98 19.29 -5.94
CA ALA A 222 5.15 18.44 -5.75
C ALA A 222 4.85 16.98 -6.17
N VAL A 223 3.70 16.44 -5.81
CA VAL A 223 3.30 15.09 -6.23
C VAL A 223 3.02 15.05 -7.74
N ASP A 224 2.37 16.06 -8.32
CA ASP A 224 2.17 16.15 -9.77
C ASP A 224 3.50 16.09 -10.53
N ARG A 225 4.54 16.80 -10.05
CA ARG A 225 5.88 16.76 -10.63
C ARG A 225 6.51 15.36 -10.56
N VAL A 226 6.29 14.63 -9.47
CA VAL A 226 6.78 13.26 -9.35
C VAL A 226 6.05 12.33 -10.32
N LEU A 227 4.73 12.46 -10.43
CA LEU A 227 3.90 11.62 -11.29
C LEU A 227 4.13 11.85 -12.79
N THR A 228 4.55 13.07 -13.18
CA THR A 228 4.82 13.42 -14.58
C THR A 228 6.23 13.12 -15.04
N GLY A 229 7.03 12.37 -14.25
CA GLY A 229 8.37 11.94 -14.67
C GLY A 229 9.42 13.04 -14.56
N SER A 230 9.64 13.56 -13.36
CA SER A 230 10.67 14.56 -13.10
C SER A 230 12.09 13.98 -13.26
N SER A 231 13.01 14.75 -13.88
CA SER A 231 14.44 14.44 -13.96
C SER A 231 15.23 14.76 -12.69
N LEU A 232 14.54 15.02 -11.57
CA LEU A 232 15.17 15.31 -10.29
C LEU A 232 15.86 14.07 -9.70
N PRO A 233 16.97 14.26 -8.94
CA PRO A 233 17.62 13.17 -8.23
C PRO A 233 16.67 12.42 -7.28
N GLU A 234 16.83 11.11 -7.16
CA GLU A 234 15.99 10.25 -6.32
C GLU A 234 15.80 10.77 -4.88
N PRO A 235 16.85 11.23 -4.15
CA PRO A 235 16.67 11.76 -2.81
C PRO A 235 15.72 12.97 -2.74
N ILE A 236 15.71 13.81 -3.77
CA ILE A 236 14.81 14.97 -3.85
C ILE A 236 13.38 14.49 -4.08
N LEU A 237 13.17 13.49 -4.95
CA LEU A 237 11.84 12.89 -5.17
C LEU A 237 11.29 12.26 -3.89
N VAL A 238 12.13 11.54 -3.15
CA VAL A 238 11.78 10.96 -1.84
C VAL A 238 11.38 12.07 -0.86
N ALA A 239 12.17 13.15 -0.76
CA ALA A 239 11.88 14.27 0.13
C ALA A 239 10.57 14.99 -0.25
N LEU A 240 10.32 15.22 -1.54
CA LEU A 240 9.08 15.84 -2.03
C LEU A 240 7.86 15.02 -1.65
N LEU A 241 7.90 13.70 -1.87
CA LEU A 241 6.79 12.81 -1.49
C LEU A 241 6.61 12.74 0.03
N ALA A 242 7.71 12.64 0.79
CA ALA A 242 7.67 12.59 2.25
C ALA A 242 7.07 13.87 2.86
N LEU A 243 7.51 15.04 2.40
CA LEU A 243 6.97 16.33 2.84
C LEU A 243 5.50 16.51 2.42
N SER A 244 5.15 16.09 1.20
CA SER A 244 3.77 16.15 0.72
C SER A 244 2.86 15.24 1.55
N LEU A 245 3.30 14.00 1.85
CA LEU A 245 2.56 13.08 2.72
C LEU A 245 2.37 13.68 4.12
N PHE A 246 3.42 14.33 4.67
CA PHE A 246 3.31 15.00 5.96
C PHE A 246 2.24 16.10 5.94
N VAL A 247 2.22 16.95 4.92
CA VAL A 247 1.21 18.01 4.76
C VAL A 247 -0.19 17.42 4.66
N PHE A 248 -0.39 16.41 3.80
CA PHE A 248 -1.70 15.76 3.65
C PHE A 248 -2.19 15.11 4.94
N CYS A 249 -1.32 14.37 5.63
CA CYS A 249 -1.65 13.75 6.91
C CYS A 249 -1.94 14.79 7.99
N MET A 250 -1.16 15.87 8.09
CA MET A 250 -1.41 16.96 9.03
C MET A 250 -2.76 17.64 8.77
N VAL A 251 -3.15 17.83 7.52
CA VAL A 251 -4.47 18.39 7.18
C VAL A 251 -5.58 17.42 7.56
N CYS A 252 -5.49 16.15 7.15
CA CYS A 252 -6.51 15.14 7.47
C CYS A 252 -6.66 14.95 8.99
N HIS A 253 -5.58 14.70 9.72
CA HIS A 253 -5.61 14.45 11.16
C HIS A 253 -5.91 15.73 11.96
N GLY A 254 -5.41 16.88 11.53
CA GLY A 254 -5.68 18.17 12.16
C GLY A 254 -7.16 18.56 12.06
N GLU A 255 -7.78 18.42 10.90
CA GLU A 255 -9.21 18.67 10.74
C GLU A 255 -10.07 17.64 11.49
N LEU A 256 -9.60 16.41 11.62
CA LEU A 256 -10.22 15.36 12.42
C LEU A 256 -10.25 15.74 13.89
N VAL A 257 -9.11 16.15 14.47
CA VAL A 257 -8.99 16.56 15.88
C VAL A 257 -9.77 17.83 16.18
N ARG A 258 -9.84 18.78 15.26
CA ARG A 258 -10.67 19.98 15.39
C ARG A 258 -12.17 19.67 15.53
N ARG A 259 -12.63 18.56 14.96
CA ARG A 259 -14.03 18.09 14.99
C ARG A 259 -14.26 16.97 15.99
N ARG A 260 -13.33 16.77 16.93
CA ARG A 260 -13.49 15.76 17.97
C ARG A 260 -14.72 16.06 18.84
N PRO A 261 -15.52 15.05 19.17
CA PRO A 261 -16.69 15.21 20.02
C PRO A 261 -16.29 15.34 21.51
N ALA A 262 -17.27 15.64 22.37
CA ALA A 262 -17.09 15.57 23.81
C ALA A 262 -16.65 14.17 24.27
N VAL A 263 -15.96 14.08 25.41
CA VAL A 263 -15.34 12.86 25.96
C VAL A 263 -16.33 11.69 26.05
N ARG A 264 -17.60 11.95 26.33
CA ARG A 264 -18.67 10.93 26.41
C ARG A 264 -18.87 10.14 25.11
N ARG A 265 -18.45 10.67 23.94
CA ARG A 265 -18.58 10.05 22.61
C ARG A 265 -17.26 9.63 22.00
N LEU A 266 -16.25 9.52 22.82
CA LEU A 266 -14.90 9.17 22.43
C LEU A 266 -14.83 7.81 21.71
N THR A 267 -15.57 6.82 22.22
CA THR A 267 -15.62 5.48 21.63
C THR A 267 -16.15 5.49 20.19
N LEU A 268 -17.23 6.24 19.94
CA LEU A 268 -17.78 6.40 18.60
C LEU A 268 -16.76 7.07 17.66
N PHE A 269 -16.09 8.12 18.13
CA PHE A 269 -15.09 8.83 17.33
C PHE A 269 -13.94 7.90 16.92
N TYR A 270 -13.36 7.15 17.87
CA TYR A 270 -12.28 6.20 17.53
C TYR A 270 -12.76 5.04 16.68
N LEU A 271 -14.00 4.60 16.85
CA LEU A 271 -14.60 3.61 15.96
C LEU A 271 -14.67 4.11 14.51
N MET A 272 -15.11 5.36 14.31
CA MET A 272 -15.16 5.97 12.98
C MET A 272 -13.75 6.12 12.36
N LEU A 273 -12.74 6.49 13.16
CA LEU A 273 -11.34 6.53 12.72
C LEU A 273 -10.86 5.15 12.29
N SER A 274 -11.12 4.14 13.10
CA SER A 274 -10.72 2.76 12.81
C SER A 274 -11.39 2.23 11.54
N ILE A 275 -12.68 2.49 11.37
CA ILE A 275 -13.43 2.15 10.15
C ILE A 275 -12.82 2.86 8.93
N GLY A 276 -12.55 4.17 9.05
CA GLY A 276 -11.93 4.93 7.96
C GLY A 276 -10.57 4.38 7.56
N GLY A 277 -9.69 4.13 8.52
CA GLY A 277 -8.38 3.52 8.27
C GLY A 277 -8.49 2.14 7.62
N ALA A 278 -9.39 1.28 8.13
CA ALA A 278 -9.64 -0.05 7.58
C ALA A 278 -10.20 0.01 6.15
N LEU A 279 -11.14 0.91 5.87
CA LEU A 279 -11.68 1.12 4.52
C LEU A 279 -10.60 1.60 3.54
N GLY A 280 -9.73 2.52 3.96
CA GLY A 280 -8.60 2.98 3.14
C GLY A 280 -7.61 1.85 2.84
N GLY A 281 -7.26 1.07 3.85
CA GLY A 281 -6.40 -0.11 3.69
C GLY A 281 -7.03 -1.19 2.79
N THR A 282 -8.31 -1.50 2.99
CA THR A 282 -9.06 -2.45 2.16
C THR A 282 -9.19 -1.97 0.71
N PHE A 283 -9.41 -0.67 0.52
CA PHE A 283 -9.46 -0.10 -0.83
C PHE A 283 -8.14 -0.31 -1.56
N VAL A 284 -7.01 0.10 -0.99
CA VAL A 284 -5.70 0.00 -1.64
C VAL A 284 -5.21 -1.44 -1.75
N GLY A 285 -5.40 -2.26 -0.70
CA GLY A 285 -4.86 -3.61 -0.64
C GLY A 285 -5.69 -4.68 -1.35
N LEU A 286 -7.00 -4.53 -1.43
CA LEU A 286 -7.91 -5.56 -1.95
C LEU A 286 -8.76 -5.10 -3.12
N LEU A 287 -9.45 -3.96 -2.99
CA LEU A 287 -10.40 -3.51 -4.00
C LEU A 287 -9.71 -2.97 -5.25
N ALA A 288 -8.71 -2.11 -5.07
CA ALA A 288 -8.02 -1.50 -6.20
C ALA A 288 -7.31 -2.54 -7.09
N PRO A 289 -6.56 -3.55 -6.56
CA PRO A 289 -6.00 -4.61 -7.39
C PRO A 289 -7.04 -5.48 -8.12
N ALA A 290 -8.27 -5.57 -7.60
CA ALA A 290 -9.34 -6.34 -8.23
C ALA A 290 -10.08 -5.56 -9.32
N ILE A 291 -10.15 -4.22 -9.21
CA ILE A 291 -10.93 -3.35 -10.09
C ILE A 291 -10.04 -2.71 -11.16
N PHE A 292 -8.85 -2.26 -10.78
CA PHE A 292 -7.97 -1.49 -11.65
C PHE A 292 -6.83 -2.33 -12.22
N TYR A 293 -6.56 -2.16 -13.50
CA TYR A 293 -5.43 -2.79 -14.19
C TYR A 293 -4.10 -2.04 -14.02
N ALA A 294 -4.15 -0.82 -13.47
CA ALA A 294 -3.00 0.04 -13.16
C ALA A 294 -3.14 0.65 -11.75
N TYR A 295 -2.13 1.39 -11.32
CA TYR A 295 -2.13 2.04 -10.00
C TYR A 295 -2.81 3.40 -10.06
N PHE A 296 -4.09 3.47 -9.73
CA PHE A 296 -4.88 4.70 -9.67
C PHE A 296 -5.16 5.19 -8.25
N GLU A 297 -4.67 4.48 -7.22
CA GLU A 297 -4.96 4.81 -5.82
C GLU A 297 -4.39 6.15 -5.40
N LEU A 298 -3.20 6.51 -5.89
CA LEU A 298 -2.59 7.79 -5.56
C LEU A 298 -3.38 8.95 -6.18
N PRO A 299 -3.70 8.99 -7.47
CA PRO A 299 -4.60 9.98 -8.05
C PRO A 299 -5.96 10.08 -7.34
N ILE A 300 -6.58 8.94 -7.01
CA ILE A 300 -7.86 8.91 -6.30
C ILE A 300 -7.71 9.50 -4.89
N GLY A 301 -6.67 9.11 -4.15
CA GLY A 301 -6.39 9.63 -2.80
C GLY A 301 -6.15 11.15 -2.80
N LEU A 302 -5.43 11.67 -3.78
CA LEU A 302 -5.19 13.10 -3.95
C LEU A 302 -6.51 13.85 -4.26
N PHE A 303 -7.32 13.33 -5.16
CA PHE A 303 -8.64 13.90 -5.48
C PHE A 303 -9.56 13.92 -4.26
N LEU A 304 -9.62 12.80 -3.50
CA LEU A 304 -10.41 12.71 -2.27
C LEU A 304 -9.91 13.70 -1.22
N CYS A 305 -8.60 13.87 -1.06
CA CYS A 305 -8.03 14.85 -0.15
C CYS A 305 -8.47 16.28 -0.52
N ALA A 306 -8.34 16.65 -1.78
CA ALA A 306 -8.77 17.96 -2.27
C ALA A 306 -10.28 18.18 -2.05
N ALA A 307 -11.10 17.17 -2.37
CA ALA A 307 -12.55 17.23 -2.20
C ALA A 307 -12.94 17.38 -0.71
N LEU A 308 -12.33 16.59 0.18
CA LEU A 308 -12.60 16.69 1.62
C LEU A 308 -12.19 18.03 2.21
N VAL A 309 -11.07 18.61 1.76
CA VAL A 309 -10.66 19.96 2.18
C VAL A 309 -11.72 21.00 1.80
N ILE A 310 -12.30 20.90 0.61
CA ILE A 310 -13.40 21.78 0.19
C ILE A 310 -14.62 21.59 1.10
N VAL A 311 -15.01 20.35 1.41
CA VAL A 311 -16.11 20.03 2.32
C VAL A 311 -15.84 20.63 3.72
N VAL A 312 -14.62 20.48 4.22
CA VAL A 312 -14.18 21.02 5.49
C VAL A 312 -14.26 22.55 5.54
N LEU A 313 -13.86 23.22 4.45
CA LEU A 313 -13.85 24.68 4.35
C LEU A 313 -15.21 25.25 3.93
N TRP A 314 -16.16 24.44 3.51
CA TRP A 314 -17.40 24.88 2.87
C TRP A 314 -18.14 25.96 3.65
N ARG A 315 -18.22 25.83 4.96
CA ARG A 315 -18.92 26.79 5.83
C ARG A 315 -18.11 28.07 6.07
N ASP A 316 -16.79 27.99 6.01
CA ASP A 316 -15.86 29.09 6.29
C ASP A 316 -15.69 30.02 5.06
N LEU A 317 -16.05 29.55 3.87
CA LEU A 317 -15.80 30.25 2.61
C LEU A 317 -17.03 31.04 2.12
N GLN A 318 -16.75 32.21 1.54
CA GLN A 318 -17.76 32.95 0.78
C GLN A 318 -18.18 32.19 -0.47
N PRO A 319 -19.41 32.35 -0.99
CA PRO A 319 -19.94 31.60 -2.14
C PRO A 319 -19.03 31.62 -3.38
N ARG A 320 -18.43 32.79 -3.70
CA ARG A 320 -17.50 32.94 -4.81
C ARG A 320 -16.29 32.00 -4.72
N TRP A 321 -15.71 31.83 -3.52
CA TRP A 321 -14.57 30.96 -3.30
C TRP A 321 -14.95 29.48 -3.37
N ARG A 322 -16.18 29.12 -2.96
CA ARG A 322 -16.70 27.74 -3.08
C ARG A 322 -16.72 27.29 -4.54
N TRP A 323 -17.26 28.14 -5.43
CA TRP A 323 -17.32 27.83 -6.86
C TRP A 323 -15.94 27.78 -7.50
N LEU A 324 -15.04 28.68 -7.13
CA LEU A 324 -13.65 28.64 -7.61
C LEU A 324 -12.92 27.37 -7.19
N LEU A 325 -13.08 26.93 -5.94
CA LEU A 325 -12.45 25.70 -5.45
C LEU A 325 -13.08 24.44 -6.09
N LEU A 326 -14.38 24.45 -6.36
CA LEU A 326 -15.02 23.35 -7.11
C LEU A 326 -14.50 23.32 -8.56
N ALA A 327 -14.37 24.45 -9.21
CA ALA A 327 -13.77 24.51 -10.54
C ALA A 327 -12.31 24.03 -10.52
N ALA A 328 -11.53 24.46 -9.53
CA ALA A 328 -10.15 23.98 -9.34
C ALA A 328 -10.09 22.46 -9.09
N LEU A 329 -11.02 21.91 -8.30
CA LEU A 329 -11.13 20.46 -8.07
C LEU A 329 -11.41 19.70 -9.37
N LEU A 330 -12.33 20.22 -10.21
CA LEU A 330 -12.65 19.60 -11.50
C LEU A 330 -11.45 19.63 -12.45
N VAL A 331 -10.76 20.77 -12.53
CA VAL A 331 -9.53 20.91 -13.33
C VAL A 331 -8.45 19.97 -12.81
N TYR A 332 -8.27 19.88 -11.49
CA TYR A 332 -7.30 18.97 -10.88
C TYR A 332 -7.67 17.51 -11.13
N GLY A 333 -8.94 17.15 -11.00
CA GLY A 333 -9.43 15.80 -11.31
C GLY A 333 -9.20 15.42 -12.79
N TYR A 334 -9.46 16.35 -13.72
CA TYR A 334 -9.13 16.16 -15.12
C TYR A 334 -7.63 15.93 -15.33
N ARG A 335 -6.78 16.77 -14.69
CA ARG A 335 -5.31 16.65 -14.76
C ARG A 335 -4.83 15.29 -14.23
N LEU A 336 -5.34 14.82 -13.09
CA LEU A 336 -5.01 13.50 -12.55
C LEU A 336 -5.45 12.36 -13.47
N GLY A 337 -6.61 12.51 -14.12
CA GLY A 337 -7.08 11.58 -15.14
C GLY A 337 -6.15 11.52 -16.35
N ASP A 338 -5.74 12.67 -16.85
CA ASP A 338 -4.81 12.83 -17.98
C ASP A 338 -3.45 12.17 -17.69
N ILE A 339 -2.83 12.48 -16.54
CA ILE A 339 -1.59 11.83 -16.08
C ILE A 339 -1.77 10.30 -16.01
N SER A 340 -2.90 9.84 -15.49
CA SER A 340 -3.18 8.40 -15.35
C SER A 340 -3.32 7.71 -16.70
N VAL A 341 -3.93 8.36 -17.67
CA VAL A 341 -4.09 7.87 -19.04
C VAL A 341 -2.75 7.85 -19.77
N ASP A 342 -1.95 8.91 -19.65
CA ASP A 342 -0.64 8.98 -20.29
C ASP A 342 0.33 7.97 -19.72
N TYR A 343 0.32 7.75 -18.38
CA TYR A 343 1.07 6.69 -17.73
C TYR A 343 0.75 5.31 -18.35
N VAL A 344 -0.52 5.04 -18.64
CA VAL A 344 -0.90 3.73 -19.23
C VAL A 344 -0.53 3.63 -20.69
N LYS A 345 -0.66 4.73 -21.46
CA LYS A 345 -0.33 4.78 -22.89
C LYS A 345 1.15 4.55 -23.20
N GLU A 346 2.04 4.91 -22.27
CA GLU A 346 3.48 4.68 -22.39
C GLU A 346 3.82 3.19 -22.52
N TYR A 347 2.99 2.31 -21.96
CA TYR A 347 3.22 0.88 -21.93
C TYR A 347 2.35 0.13 -22.97
N ARG A 348 2.94 -0.82 -23.65
CA ARG A 348 2.23 -1.71 -24.57
C ARG A 348 1.18 -2.56 -23.87
N ARG A 349 1.48 -3.00 -22.64
CA ARG A 349 0.61 -3.78 -21.76
C ARG A 349 0.88 -3.43 -20.32
N VAL A 350 -0.18 -3.28 -19.57
CA VAL A 350 -0.16 -3.16 -18.11
C VAL A 350 -1.04 -4.27 -17.55
N LEU A 351 -0.49 -5.09 -16.68
CA LEU A 351 -1.19 -6.19 -16.02
C LEU A 351 -1.00 -6.03 -14.52
N ARG A 352 -2.06 -6.17 -13.77
CA ARG A 352 -2.04 -6.05 -12.32
C ARG A 352 -2.78 -7.20 -11.66
N ASN A 353 -2.25 -7.66 -10.54
CA ASN A 353 -2.91 -8.58 -9.64
C ASN A 353 -2.62 -8.19 -8.17
N PHE A 354 -3.00 -9.05 -7.24
CA PHE A 354 -2.75 -8.84 -5.80
C PHE A 354 -1.24 -8.65 -5.47
N TYR A 355 -0.35 -9.29 -6.18
CA TYR A 355 1.10 -9.24 -5.91
C TYR A 355 1.79 -8.00 -6.48
N GLY A 356 1.20 -7.33 -7.44
CA GLY A 356 1.78 -6.14 -8.04
C GLY A 356 1.38 -5.92 -9.49
N GLN A 357 2.09 -4.99 -10.14
CA GLN A 357 1.85 -4.57 -11.51
C GLN A 357 3.06 -4.91 -12.39
N LEU A 358 2.82 -5.63 -13.47
CA LEU A 358 3.77 -5.88 -14.53
C LEU A 358 3.48 -4.97 -15.72
N ARG A 359 4.51 -4.38 -16.28
CA ARG A 359 4.44 -3.49 -17.45
C ARG A 359 5.29 -4.03 -18.58
N VAL A 360 4.82 -3.91 -19.80
CA VAL A 360 5.57 -4.27 -21.01
C VAL A 360 5.77 -3.01 -21.83
N ILE A 361 7.02 -2.67 -22.11
CA ILE A 361 7.41 -1.49 -22.90
C ILE A 361 8.32 -1.91 -24.06
N ASP A 362 8.15 -1.26 -25.20
CA ASP A 362 9.04 -1.41 -26.35
C ASP A 362 10.00 -0.20 -26.37
N VAL A 363 11.31 -0.46 -26.26
CA VAL A 363 12.36 0.56 -26.17
C VAL A 363 13.31 0.42 -27.35
N SER A 364 13.64 1.53 -28.02
CA SER A 364 14.66 1.54 -29.06
C SER A 364 16.06 1.41 -28.46
N ASP A 365 16.88 0.51 -29.01
CA ASP A 365 18.25 0.23 -28.57
C ASP A 365 19.26 0.57 -29.70
N GLY A 366 19.15 1.78 -30.20
CA GLY A 366 20.01 2.27 -31.27
C GLY A 366 20.01 1.36 -32.50
N ASP A 367 21.20 0.98 -32.99
CA ASP A 367 21.40 0.14 -34.19
C ASP A 367 20.92 -1.30 -34.03
N LEU A 368 20.71 -1.78 -32.80
CA LEU A 368 20.24 -3.14 -32.52
C LEU A 368 18.73 -3.29 -32.67
N GLY A 369 18.02 -2.17 -32.89
CA GLY A 369 16.58 -2.16 -33.12
C GLY A 369 15.76 -2.05 -31.83
N VAL A 370 14.54 -2.59 -31.86
CA VAL A 370 13.59 -2.47 -30.74
C VAL A 370 13.70 -3.67 -29.82
N LYS A 371 13.80 -3.37 -28.52
CA LYS A 371 13.71 -4.38 -27.44
C LYS A 371 12.37 -4.26 -26.73
N ARG A 372 11.76 -5.40 -26.43
CA ARG A 372 10.61 -5.49 -25.54
C ARG A 372 11.09 -5.84 -24.15
N LYS A 373 10.73 -5.02 -23.17
CA LYS A 373 11.12 -5.17 -21.76
C LYS A 373 9.90 -5.45 -20.90
N MET A 374 10.07 -6.37 -19.95
CA MET A 374 9.10 -6.62 -18.87
C MET A 374 9.61 -5.96 -17.59
N VAL A 375 8.80 -5.08 -17.02
CA VAL A 375 9.17 -4.22 -15.89
C VAL A 375 8.21 -4.42 -14.72
N HIS A 376 8.78 -4.52 -13.51
CA HIS A 376 8.05 -4.51 -12.25
C HIS A 376 8.65 -3.42 -11.35
N GLY A 377 7.89 -2.37 -11.08
CA GLY A 377 8.47 -1.15 -10.49
C GLY A 377 9.54 -0.56 -11.40
N VAL A 378 10.76 -0.37 -10.91
CA VAL A 378 11.94 0.06 -11.68
C VAL A 378 12.82 -1.11 -12.16
N ILE A 379 12.48 -2.35 -11.81
CA ILE A 379 13.29 -3.52 -12.08
C ILE A 379 12.89 -4.18 -13.41
N TYR A 380 13.86 -4.40 -14.27
CA TYR A 380 13.71 -5.16 -15.52
C TYR A 380 13.82 -6.65 -15.24
N HIS A 381 12.74 -7.42 -15.47
CA HIS A 381 12.72 -8.87 -15.26
C HIS A 381 13.03 -9.70 -16.49
N GLY A 382 13.08 -9.07 -17.65
CA GLY A 382 13.45 -9.72 -18.91
C GLY A 382 13.30 -8.75 -20.06
N GLU A 383 14.08 -9.00 -21.11
CA GLU A 383 14.02 -8.26 -22.37
C GLU A 383 14.25 -9.19 -23.55
N GLN A 384 13.70 -8.84 -24.69
CA GLN A 384 13.87 -9.59 -25.93
C GLN A 384 13.97 -8.62 -27.10
N PHE A 385 14.93 -8.84 -28.00
CA PHE A 385 14.96 -8.16 -29.29
C PHE A 385 13.77 -8.57 -30.15
N LEU A 386 13.15 -7.61 -30.85
CA LEU A 386 12.04 -7.90 -31.76
C LEU A 386 12.52 -8.23 -33.18
N SER A 387 13.75 -7.86 -33.55
CA SER A 387 14.37 -8.19 -34.80
C SER A 387 14.52 -9.71 -34.97
N PRO A 388 14.10 -10.30 -36.09
CA PRO A 388 14.22 -11.76 -36.32
C PRO A 388 15.64 -12.29 -36.13
N ALA A 389 16.65 -11.52 -36.53
CA ALA A 389 18.07 -11.92 -36.44
C ALA A 389 18.57 -12.00 -34.97
N LEU A 390 18.01 -11.21 -34.08
CA LEU A 390 18.45 -11.11 -32.66
C LEU A 390 17.46 -11.70 -31.69
N ARG A 391 16.29 -12.15 -32.16
CA ARG A 391 15.17 -12.58 -31.30
C ARG A 391 15.52 -13.73 -30.36
N GLN A 392 16.43 -14.59 -30.78
CA GLN A 392 16.87 -15.77 -30.01
C GLN A 392 18.09 -15.47 -29.14
N ARG A 393 18.67 -14.27 -29.22
CA ARG A 393 19.84 -13.90 -28.42
C ARG A 393 19.41 -13.79 -26.94
N PRO A 394 20.06 -14.50 -26.03
CA PRO A 394 19.84 -14.40 -24.60
C PRO A 394 20.16 -12.97 -24.09
N THR A 395 19.32 -12.44 -23.25
CA THR A 395 19.42 -11.06 -22.74
C THR A 395 19.21 -11.00 -21.24
N ALA A 396 19.54 -9.87 -20.61
CA ALA A 396 19.37 -9.60 -19.19
C ALA A 396 19.99 -10.69 -18.31
N TYR A 397 19.21 -11.29 -17.40
CA TYR A 397 19.68 -12.34 -16.48
C TYR A 397 20.12 -13.64 -17.15
N PHE A 398 19.76 -13.85 -18.42
CA PHE A 398 20.04 -15.07 -19.18
C PHE A 398 21.15 -14.88 -20.21
N CYS A 399 21.81 -13.70 -20.25
CA CYS A 399 22.90 -13.47 -21.20
C CYS A 399 24.09 -14.44 -20.91
N GLU A 400 24.89 -14.68 -21.91
CA GLU A 400 26.02 -15.62 -21.85
C GLU A 400 27.02 -15.32 -20.73
N LEU A 401 27.18 -14.04 -20.38
CA LEU A 401 28.06 -13.58 -19.29
C LEU A 401 27.44 -13.67 -17.89
N SER A 402 26.15 -13.98 -17.78
CA SER A 402 25.49 -14.16 -16.48
C SER A 402 25.83 -15.52 -15.87
N GLY A 403 25.70 -15.64 -14.53
CA GLY A 403 25.89 -16.92 -13.85
C GLY A 403 24.95 -18.02 -14.38
N ILE A 404 23.70 -17.66 -14.70
CA ILE A 404 22.74 -18.59 -15.33
C ILE A 404 23.19 -18.97 -16.75
N GLY A 405 23.60 -17.97 -17.55
CA GLY A 405 24.12 -18.22 -18.91
C GLY A 405 25.33 -19.14 -18.92
N GLN A 406 26.31 -18.89 -18.04
CA GLN A 406 27.50 -19.72 -17.89
C GLN A 406 27.14 -21.15 -17.44
N THR A 407 26.17 -21.30 -16.54
CA THR A 407 25.67 -22.61 -16.11
C THR A 407 25.08 -23.39 -17.30
N PHE A 408 24.27 -22.73 -18.12
CA PHE A 408 23.69 -23.38 -19.31
C PHE A 408 24.74 -23.74 -20.38
N LEU A 409 25.72 -22.87 -20.59
CA LEU A 409 26.82 -23.16 -21.50
C LEU A 409 27.66 -24.35 -21.00
N GLY A 410 27.87 -24.45 -19.69
CA GLY A 410 28.59 -25.58 -19.08
C GLY A 410 27.79 -26.90 -19.03
N LEU A 411 26.46 -26.82 -19.10
CA LEU A 411 25.55 -27.97 -19.14
C LEU A 411 25.14 -28.36 -20.58
N ALA A 412 25.72 -27.72 -21.60
CA ALA A 412 25.37 -27.98 -22.98
C ALA A 412 25.62 -29.47 -23.28
N SER A 413 24.55 -30.23 -23.45
CA SER A 413 24.54 -31.65 -23.86
C SER A 413 23.68 -31.79 -25.12
N ASP A 414 23.94 -32.81 -25.91
CA ASP A 414 23.16 -33.13 -27.12
C ASP A 414 21.70 -33.52 -26.84
N GLN A 415 21.31 -33.59 -25.57
CA GLN A 415 19.94 -33.86 -25.16
C GLN A 415 19.20 -32.58 -24.65
N PRO A 416 17.89 -32.43 -24.96
CA PRO A 416 17.12 -31.31 -24.52
C PRO A 416 17.01 -31.30 -22.98
N LEU A 417 17.56 -30.24 -22.36
CA LEU A 417 17.48 -30.00 -20.90
C LEU A 417 16.05 -29.63 -20.52
N LYS A 418 15.45 -30.38 -19.59
CA LYS A 418 14.21 -30.02 -18.92
C LYS A 418 14.54 -29.15 -17.74
N ILE A 419 14.24 -27.85 -17.83
CA ILE A 419 14.44 -26.89 -16.74
C ILE A 419 13.13 -26.80 -15.98
N GLY A 420 13.10 -27.30 -14.74
CA GLY A 420 12.00 -27.13 -13.81
C GLY A 420 12.11 -25.77 -13.13
N GLY A 421 11.26 -24.86 -13.47
CA GLY A 421 11.08 -23.54 -12.83
C GLY A 421 9.70 -23.00 -13.18
N ALA A 422 9.14 -22.13 -12.31
CA ALA A 422 7.79 -21.56 -12.41
C ALA A 422 7.36 -21.21 -13.86
N PRO A 423 6.06 -21.08 -14.16
CA PRO A 423 5.40 -21.45 -15.41
C PRO A 423 5.75 -20.58 -16.62
N ALA A 424 6.97 -20.67 -17.08
CA ALA A 424 7.33 -20.32 -18.44
C ALA A 424 8.31 -21.40 -18.91
N SER A 425 7.78 -22.42 -19.58
CA SER A 425 8.56 -23.41 -20.28
C SER A 425 9.38 -22.75 -21.39
N THR A 426 10.55 -22.23 -21.05
CA THR A 426 11.53 -21.79 -22.02
C THR A 426 12.33 -23.04 -22.45
N VAL A 427 11.93 -23.65 -23.55
CA VAL A 427 12.73 -24.68 -24.21
C VAL A 427 13.83 -23.94 -24.98
N ILE A 428 15.03 -23.90 -24.43
CA ILE A 428 16.20 -23.47 -25.17
C ILE A 428 16.60 -24.66 -26.09
N ARG A 429 16.28 -24.57 -27.38
CA ARG A 429 16.83 -25.44 -28.40
C ARG A 429 18.13 -24.82 -28.89
N HIS A 430 19.25 -25.46 -28.69
CA HIS A 430 20.44 -25.21 -29.46
C HIS A 430 20.23 -25.80 -30.86
N SER A 431 20.32 -24.97 -31.89
CA SER A 431 20.50 -25.35 -33.30
C SER A 431 21.95 -25.20 -33.68
#